data_de7a4d647017cf114d590b38d338f243
#
_entry.id   de7a4d647017cf114d590b38d338f243
#
_cell.length_a   1.000
_cell.length_b   1.000
_cell.length_c   1.000
_cell.angle_alpha   90.00
_cell.angle_beta   90.00
_cell.angle_gamma   90.00
#
_symmetry.space_group_name_H-M   'P 1'
#
loop_
_entity.id
_entity.type
_entity.pdbx_description
1 polymer ?
#
loop_
_entity_poly.entity_id
_entity_poly.type
_entity_poly.pdbx_seq_one_letter_code
_entity_poly.pdbx_strand_id
1 'polypeptide(L)'
;GLEHAEFFRYGVMHRNTFVDAPHVLDATFGVPGTDVRLAGQITGTEGYMEAVATGLLAALNTYAEAIDAVPLSLPRTGALGALVAYATDPETVGYQPMHVNFGLVPPLDDGNRRSKRDRYQAYADRAHAELDAYLGSRSELFPSRA
;
A
#
# COMPACT_ATOMS: atom_id res chain seq x y z
N GLY A 1 -39.56 -16.79 11.30
CA GLY A 1 -39.14 -17.64 10.18
C GLY A 1 -37.67 -17.98 10.15
N LEU A 2 -36.85 -17.36 11.05
CA LEU A 2 -35.39 -17.62 11.12
C LEU A 2 -34.95 -18.15 12.50
N GLU A 3 -35.90 -18.53 13.34
CA GLU A 3 -35.65 -18.96 14.73
C GLU A 3 -34.78 -20.24 14.82
N HIS A 4 -34.74 -21.00 13.74
CA HIS A 4 -33.95 -22.24 13.64
C HIS A 4 -32.90 -22.20 12.52
N ALA A 5 -32.54 -20.98 12.05
CA ALA A 5 -31.55 -20.83 10.99
C ALA A 5 -30.15 -21.19 11.51
N GLU A 6 -29.49 -22.11 10.83
CA GLU A 6 -28.08 -22.39 11.04
C GLU A 6 -27.25 -21.51 10.12
N PHE A 7 -26.34 -20.71 10.69
CA PHE A 7 -25.45 -19.85 9.95
C PHE A 7 -24.14 -20.60 9.68
N PHE A 8 -23.94 -21.06 8.49
CA PHE A 8 -22.66 -21.66 8.06
C PHE A 8 -21.53 -20.62 7.99
N ARG A 9 -21.88 -19.36 7.78
CA ARG A 9 -20.95 -18.24 7.73
C ARG A 9 -21.71 -16.94 7.94
N TYR A 10 -21.19 -16.07 8.78
CA TYR A 10 -21.68 -14.68 8.80
C TYR A 10 -21.19 -14.00 7.52
N GLY A 11 -22.10 -13.76 6.61
CA GLY A 11 -21.79 -13.18 5.31
C GLY A 11 -21.50 -11.69 5.42
N VAL A 12 -20.38 -11.28 4.91
CA VAL A 12 -20.15 -9.90 4.52
C VAL A 12 -20.62 -9.80 3.08
N MET A 13 -21.72 -9.09 2.83
CA MET A 13 -22.27 -8.91 1.48
C MET A 13 -21.55 -7.73 0.79
N HIS A 14 -20.23 -7.83 0.64
CA HIS A 14 -19.48 -6.91 -0.21
C HIS A 14 -19.22 -7.58 -1.55
N ARG A 15 -19.66 -6.93 -2.60
CA ARG A 15 -19.34 -7.31 -3.97
C ARG A 15 -18.60 -6.15 -4.61
N ASN A 16 -17.36 -5.96 -4.18
CA ASN A 16 -16.50 -4.92 -4.71
C ASN A 16 -15.86 -5.39 -6.00
N THR A 17 -15.91 -4.54 -7.01
CA THR A 17 -15.12 -4.72 -8.22
C THR A 17 -13.72 -4.20 -7.97
N PHE A 18 -12.72 -4.96 -8.35
CA PHE A 18 -11.33 -4.54 -8.38
C PHE A 18 -10.68 -4.97 -9.69
N VAL A 19 -9.62 -4.27 -10.08
CA VAL A 19 -8.81 -4.62 -11.24
C VAL A 19 -7.69 -5.59 -10.83
N ASP A 20 -7.18 -6.35 -11.77
CA ASP A 20 -5.95 -7.12 -11.58
C ASP A 20 -4.74 -6.18 -11.63
N ALA A 21 -4.59 -5.42 -10.52
CA ALA A 21 -3.69 -4.29 -10.45
C ALA A 21 -2.24 -4.61 -10.82
N PRO A 22 -1.64 -5.77 -10.41
CA PRO A 22 -0.29 -6.14 -10.83
C PRO A 22 -0.05 -6.20 -12.34
N HIS A 23 -1.09 -6.47 -13.13
CA HIS A 23 -0.98 -6.63 -14.57
C HIS A 23 -1.52 -5.46 -15.39
N VAL A 24 -2.28 -4.54 -14.75
CA VAL A 24 -2.92 -3.42 -15.46
C VAL A 24 -2.47 -2.04 -14.98
N LEU A 25 -1.71 -1.97 -13.88
CA LEU A 25 -1.20 -0.71 -13.31
C LEU A 25 0.33 -0.75 -13.21
N ASP A 26 0.94 0.41 -13.36
CA ASP A 26 2.35 0.59 -13.05
C ASP A 26 2.58 0.84 -11.55
N ALA A 27 3.85 0.97 -11.13
CA ALA A 27 4.23 1.19 -9.74
C ALA A 27 3.70 2.51 -9.12
N THR A 28 3.12 3.39 -9.93
CA THR A 28 2.50 4.66 -9.49
C THR A 28 0.98 4.60 -9.46
N PHE A 29 0.41 3.39 -9.64
CA PHE A 29 -1.01 3.16 -9.88
C PHE A 29 -1.55 3.82 -11.18
N GLY A 30 -0.67 4.15 -12.11
CA GLY A 30 -1.01 4.64 -13.44
C GLY A 30 -1.50 3.52 -14.35
N VAL A 31 -2.46 3.83 -15.23
CA VAL A 31 -2.85 2.96 -16.33
C VAL A 31 -1.91 3.23 -17.51
N PRO A 32 -1.03 2.28 -17.91
CA PRO A 32 -0.03 2.52 -18.93
C PRO A 32 -0.60 3.10 -20.22
N GLY A 33 0.04 4.13 -20.76
CA GLY A 33 -0.39 4.81 -22.00
C GLY A 33 -1.55 5.78 -21.83
N THR A 34 -1.92 6.13 -20.61
CA THR A 34 -2.97 7.12 -20.28
C THR A 34 -2.53 8.05 -19.15
N ASP A 35 -3.25 9.15 -18.95
CA ASP A 35 -3.06 10.08 -17.81
C ASP A 35 -3.93 9.69 -16.60
N VAL A 36 -4.44 8.44 -16.56
CA VAL A 36 -5.34 7.97 -15.50
C VAL A 36 -4.57 7.20 -14.43
N ARG A 37 -4.81 7.53 -13.17
CA ARG A 37 -4.39 6.75 -12.00
C ARG A 37 -5.59 6.21 -11.26
N LEU A 38 -5.47 5.00 -10.75
CA LEU A 38 -6.47 4.37 -9.90
C LEU A 38 -5.97 4.36 -8.44
N ALA A 39 -6.90 4.38 -7.48
CA ALA A 39 -6.54 4.34 -6.05
C ALA A 39 -7.65 3.69 -5.23
N GLY A 40 -7.31 3.22 -4.04
CA GLY A 40 -8.27 2.64 -3.10
C GLY A 40 -8.80 1.29 -3.56
N GLN A 41 -10.02 1.01 -3.19
CA GLN A 41 -10.63 -0.31 -3.32
C GLN A 41 -10.63 -0.89 -4.74
N ILE A 42 -10.75 -0.05 -5.76
CA ILE A 42 -10.70 -0.48 -7.16
C ILE A 42 -9.34 -1.12 -7.52
N THR A 43 -8.28 -0.74 -6.85
CA THR A 43 -6.94 -1.32 -7.01
C THR A 43 -6.69 -2.55 -6.13
N GLY A 44 -7.69 -3.00 -5.36
CA GLY A 44 -7.54 -4.08 -4.39
C GLY A 44 -6.82 -3.68 -3.10
N THR A 45 -6.55 -2.39 -2.88
CA THR A 45 -6.04 -1.90 -1.59
C THR A 45 -7.21 -1.65 -0.66
N GLU A 46 -7.57 -2.65 0.14
CA GLU A 46 -8.72 -2.61 1.03
C GLU A 46 -8.43 -1.84 2.33
N GLY A 47 -9.49 -1.22 2.87
CA GLY A 47 -9.45 -0.45 4.11
C GLY A 47 -9.56 1.05 3.87
N TYR A 48 -10.17 1.75 4.83
CA TYR A 48 -10.36 3.21 4.71
C TYR A 48 -9.03 3.96 4.73
N MET A 49 -8.10 3.55 5.58
CA MET A 49 -6.78 4.19 5.67
C MET A 49 -5.94 3.91 4.42
N GLU A 50 -6.02 2.69 3.90
CA GLU A 50 -5.36 2.28 2.67
C GLU A 50 -5.90 3.05 1.46
N ALA A 51 -7.22 3.24 1.39
CA ALA A 51 -7.84 4.02 0.32
C ALA A 51 -7.43 5.49 0.36
N VAL A 52 -7.39 6.11 1.55
CA VAL A 52 -6.92 7.49 1.73
C VAL A 52 -5.43 7.60 1.35
N ALA A 53 -4.60 6.67 1.82
CA ALA A 53 -3.15 6.69 1.59
C ALA A 53 -2.80 6.47 0.11
N THR A 54 -3.46 5.53 -0.57
CA THR A 54 -3.25 5.30 -2.01
C THR A 54 -3.79 6.46 -2.86
N GLY A 55 -4.90 7.09 -2.44
CA GLY A 55 -5.41 8.31 -3.08
C GLY A 55 -4.42 9.48 -2.97
N LEU A 56 -3.84 9.68 -1.78
CA LEU A 56 -2.78 10.68 -1.59
C LEU A 56 -1.54 10.35 -2.45
N LEU A 57 -1.11 9.10 -2.49
CA LEU A 57 0.04 8.68 -3.30
C LEU A 57 -0.22 8.92 -4.80
N ALA A 58 -1.40 8.59 -5.29
CA ALA A 58 -1.79 8.85 -6.68
C ALA A 58 -1.75 10.35 -7.00
N ALA A 59 -2.25 11.20 -6.10
CA ALA A 59 -2.21 12.66 -6.26
C ALA A 59 -0.78 13.20 -6.25
N LEU A 60 0.08 12.74 -5.35
CA LEU A 60 1.49 13.13 -5.28
C LEU A 60 2.26 12.67 -6.53
N ASN A 61 1.97 11.49 -7.07
CA ASN A 61 2.58 11.03 -8.31
C ASN A 61 2.11 11.82 -9.53
N THR A 62 0.85 12.23 -9.56
CA THR A 62 0.35 13.15 -10.60
C THR A 62 1.04 14.52 -10.50
N TYR A 63 1.23 15.03 -9.30
CA TYR A 63 1.96 16.28 -9.08
C TYR A 63 3.43 16.16 -9.48
N ALA A 64 4.11 15.08 -9.09
CA ALA A 64 5.49 14.82 -9.46
C ALA A 64 5.66 14.84 -11.00
N GLU A 65 4.76 14.17 -11.72
CA GLU A 65 4.75 14.18 -13.18
C GLU A 65 4.54 15.58 -13.75
N ALA A 66 3.62 16.36 -13.18
CA ALA A 66 3.33 17.72 -13.64
C ALA A 66 4.51 18.70 -13.47
N ILE A 67 5.48 18.39 -12.61
CA ILE A 67 6.70 19.18 -12.38
C ILE A 67 7.97 18.49 -12.91
N ASP A 68 7.83 17.48 -13.75
CA ASP A 68 8.92 16.65 -14.28
C ASP A 68 9.83 16.02 -13.20
N ALA A 69 9.27 15.75 -12.00
CA ALA A 69 9.97 15.06 -10.93
C ALA A 69 9.77 13.54 -11.02
N VAL A 70 10.70 12.79 -10.44
CA VAL A 70 10.59 11.32 -10.36
C VAL A 70 9.38 10.94 -9.51
N PRO A 71 8.53 9.99 -9.91
CA PRO A 71 7.43 9.51 -9.11
C PRO A 71 7.88 8.93 -7.76
N LEU A 72 6.97 8.94 -6.78
CA LEU A 72 7.22 8.39 -5.45
C LEU A 72 7.22 6.85 -5.48
N SER A 73 8.29 6.26 -4.96
CA SER A 73 8.42 4.84 -4.69
C SER A 73 8.70 4.65 -3.20
N LEU A 74 7.66 4.40 -2.43
CA LEU A 74 7.76 4.31 -0.97
C LEU A 74 8.59 3.10 -0.53
N PRO A 75 9.35 3.21 0.59
CA PRO A 75 10.10 2.08 1.14
C PRO A 75 9.20 0.89 1.47
N ARG A 76 9.56 -0.30 0.99
CA ARG A 76 8.81 -1.55 1.23
C ARG A 76 8.78 -1.99 2.70
N THR A 77 9.64 -1.42 3.52
CA THR A 77 9.68 -1.63 4.98
C THR A 77 8.54 -0.93 5.72
N GLY A 78 7.89 0.04 5.08
CA GLY A 78 6.69 0.69 5.57
C GLY A 78 5.41 -0.02 5.10
N ALA A 79 4.36 0.12 5.89
CA ALA A 79 3.07 -0.53 5.66
C ALA A 79 2.48 -0.21 4.27
N LEU A 80 2.42 1.07 3.90
CA LEU A 80 1.89 1.50 2.61
C LEU A 80 2.82 1.08 1.46
N GLY A 81 4.14 1.25 1.61
CA GLY A 81 5.09 0.83 0.58
C GLY A 81 5.05 -0.67 0.29
N ALA A 82 4.88 -1.50 1.34
CA ALA A 82 4.72 -2.94 1.19
C ALA A 82 3.41 -3.30 0.46
N LEU A 83 2.30 -2.61 0.80
CA LEU A 83 1.01 -2.82 0.14
C LEU A 83 1.04 -2.42 -1.33
N VAL A 84 1.61 -1.24 -1.64
CA VAL A 84 1.78 -0.76 -3.02
C VAL A 84 2.62 -1.75 -3.82
N ALA A 85 3.76 -2.18 -3.26
CA ALA A 85 4.61 -3.17 -3.91
C ALA A 85 3.87 -4.48 -4.23
N TYR A 86 3.07 -4.99 -3.30
CA TYR A 86 2.23 -6.17 -3.55
C TYR A 86 1.20 -5.94 -4.65
N ALA A 87 0.55 -4.78 -4.65
CA ALA A 87 -0.52 -4.44 -5.59
C ALA A 87 -0.02 -4.10 -7.00
N THR A 88 1.28 -3.83 -7.19
CA THR A 88 1.85 -3.42 -8.49
C THR A 88 3.02 -4.30 -8.96
N ASP A 89 3.34 -5.37 -8.23
CA ASP A 89 4.38 -6.31 -8.62
C ASP A 89 3.81 -7.31 -9.65
N PRO A 90 4.28 -7.29 -10.92
CA PRO A 90 3.78 -8.19 -11.96
C PRO A 90 4.03 -9.68 -11.66
N GLU A 91 4.94 -10.00 -10.73
CA GLU A 91 5.18 -11.37 -10.27
C GLU A 91 4.14 -11.84 -9.23
N THR A 92 3.21 -10.98 -8.80
CA THR A 92 2.15 -11.35 -7.86
C THR A 92 1.16 -12.31 -8.52
N VAL A 93 1.20 -13.57 -8.13
CA VAL A 93 0.31 -14.61 -8.65
C VAL A 93 -0.97 -14.67 -7.82
N GLY A 94 -2.12 -14.73 -8.50
CA GLY A 94 -3.42 -14.89 -7.83
C GLY A 94 -3.78 -13.67 -6.97
N TYR A 95 -3.55 -12.48 -7.48
CA TYR A 95 -3.82 -11.22 -6.80
C TYR A 95 -5.20 -11.21 -6.14
N GLN A 96 -5.23 -10.83 -4.88
CA GLN A 96 -6.47 -10.67 -4.10
C GLN A 96 -6.43 -9.34 -3.35
N PRO A 97 -7.57 -8.68 -3.18
CA PRO A 97 -7.67 -7.49 -2.35
C PRO A 97 -7.08 -7.73 -0.95
N MET A 98 -6.28 -6.77 -0.48
CA MET A 98 -5.48 -6.92 0.74
C MET A 98 -5.49 -5.65 1.58
N HIS A 99 -5.61 -5.84 2.91
CA HIS A 99 -5.25 -4.83 3.90
C HIS A 99 -3.75 -4.83 4.17
N VAL A 100 -3.24 -3.73 4.70
CA VAL A 100 -1.90 -3.70 5.28
C VAL A 100 -1.77 -4.78 6.36
N ASN A 101 -0.74 -5.60 6.26
CA ASN A 101 -0.43 -6.62 7.25
C ASN A 101 1.07 -6.94 7.29
N PHE A 102 1.54 -7.56 8.37
CA PHE A 102 2.96 -7.89 8.54
C PHE A 102 3.50 -8.93 7.56
N GLY A 103 2.64 -9.70 6.89
CA GLY A 103 3.06 -10.65 5.87
C GLY A 103 3.58 -10.00 4.59
N LEU A 104 3.21 -8.74 4.35
CA LEU A 104 3.69 -7.96 3.21
C LEU A 104 5.03 -7.26 3.49
N VAL A 105 5.31 -6.96 4.77
CA VAL A 105 6.50 -6.20 5.17
C VAL A 105 7.71 -7.13 5.24
N PRO A 106 8.84 -6.78 4.63
CA PRO A 106 10.06 -7.57 4.73
C PRO A 106 10.47 -7.87 6.18
N PRO A 107 10.93 -9.09 6.49
CA PRO A 107 11.29 -9.46 7.86
C PRO A 107 12.41 -8.57 8.43
N LEU A 108 12.55 -8.60 9.75
CA LEU A 108 13.70 -7.97 10.43
C LEU A 108 14.89 -8.94 10.35
N ASP A 109 16.09 -8.39 10.16
CA ASP A 109 17.33 -9.17 9.96
C ASP A 109 17.89 -9.81 11.24
N ASP A 110 17.21 -9.70 12.38
CA ASP A 110 17.75 -9.95 13.72
C ASP A 110 17.38 -11.28 14.38
N GLY A 111 17.02 -12.28 13.62
CA GLY A 111 16.96 -13.66 14.09
C GLY A 111 15.93 -14.01 15.17
N ASN A 112 14.86 -13.27 15.27
CA ASN A 112 13.58 -13.71 15.87
C ASN A 112 13.51 -13.98 17.39
N ARG A 113 14.36 -13.36 18.23
CA ARG A 113 14.33 -13.52 19.71
C ARG A 113 13.62 -12.42 20.48
N ARG A 114 12.86 -11.56 19.79
CA ARG A 114 12.15 -10.43 20.42
C ARG A 114 10.79 -10.86 20.96
N SER A 115 10.32 -10.19 22.02
CA SER A 115 8.92 -10.28 22.38
C SER A 115 8.02 -9.76 21.24
N LYS A 116 6.74 -10.15 21.22
CA LYS A 116 5.79 -9.68 20.20
C LYS A 116 5.75 -8.14 20.14
N ARG A 117 5.76 -7.49 21.31
CA ARG A 117 5.73 -6.02 21.43
C ARG A 117 6.99 -5.39 20.85
N ASP A 118 8.16 -5.88 21.23
CA ASP A 118 9.45 -5.34 20.79
C ASP A 118 9.65 -5.54 19.29
N ARG A 119 9.14 -6.67 18.77
CA ARG A 119 9.15 -6.92 17.33
C ARG A 119 8.30 -5.93 16.56
N TYR A 120 7.09 -5.62 17.04
CA TYR A 120 6.23 -4.63 16.40
C TYR A 120 6.83 -3.23 16.48
N GLN A 121 7.44 -2.87 17.60
CA GLN A 121 8.15 -1.61 17.75
C GLN A 121 9.31 -1.51 16.76
N ALA A 122 10.11 -2.55 16.61
CA ALA A 122 11.24 -2.57 15.67
C ALA A 122 10.80 -2.42 14.20
N TYR A 123 9.66 -3.01 13.80
CA TYR A 123 9.08 -2.77 12.47
C TYR A 123 8.68 -1.30 12.30
N ALA A 124 8.04 -0.71 13.30
CA ALA A 124 7.62 0.69 13.25
C ALA A 124 8.83 1.63 13.19
N ASP A 125 9.84 1.42 14.04
CA ASP A 125 11.05 2.24 14.07
C ASP A 125 11.80 2.19 12.73
N ARG A 126 11.96 1.00 12.14
CA ARG A 126 12.57 0.84 10.82
C ARG A 126 11.76 1.57 9.75
N ALA A 127 10.44 1.39 9.74
CA ALA A 127 9.56 2.01 8.75
C ALA A 127 9.62 3.54 8.82
N HIS A 128 9.61 4.11 10.03
CA HIS A 128 9.71 5.55 10.22
C HIS A 128 11.08 6.08 9.76
N ALA A 129 12.16 5.45 10.19
CA ALA A 129 13.50 5.89 9.83
C ALA A 129 13.74 5.88 8.30
N GLU A 130 13.29 4.83 7.62
CA GLU A 130 13.43 4.75 6.17
C GLU A 130 12.48 5.70 5.42
N LEU A 131 11.26 5.91 5.93
CA LEU A 131 10.35 6.89 5.35
C LEU A 131 10.89 8.30 5.51
N ASP A 132 11.38 8.68 6.70
CA ASP A 132 11.96 10.01 6.96
C ASP A 132 13.17 10.27 6.08
N ALA A 133 14.06 9.29 5.95
CA ALA A 133 15.21 9.38 5.04
C ALA A 133 14.77 9.53 3.58
N TYR A 134 13.76 8.77 3.16
CA TYR A 134 13.20 8.84 1.81
C TYR A 134 12.58 10.22 1.54
N LEU A 135 11.70 10.71 2.41
CA LEU A 135 11.06 12.02 2.25
C LEU A 135 12.09 13.16 2.27
N GLY A 136 13.11 13.06 3.13
CA GLY A 136 14.23 14.01 3.18
C GLY A 136 15.06 14.06 1.88
N SER A 137 15.11 12.97 1.13
CA SER A 137 15.77 12.91 -0.18
C SER A 137 14.93 13.49 -1.33
N ARG A 138 13.66 13.83 -1.08
CA ARG A 138 12.68 14.27 -2.07
C ARG A 138 12.27 15.74 -1.85
N SER A 139 13.28 16.62 -1.71
CA SER A 139 13.06 18.04 -1.41
C SER A 139 12.27 18.80 -2.46
N GLU A 140 12.24 18.31 -3.70
CA GLU A 140 11.44 18.85 -4.80
C GLU A 140 9.92 18.69 -4.58
N LEU A 141 9.52 17.65 -3.84
CA LEU A 141 8.12 17.37 -3.48
C LEU A 141 7.82 17.77 -2.03
N PHE A 142 8.80 17.70 -1.15
CA PHE A 142 8.66 17.97 0.28
C PHE A 142 9.70 19.00 0.73
N PRO A 143 9.54 20.28 0.34
CA PRO A 143 10.48 21.33 0.75
C PRO A 143 10.52 21.45 2.27
N SER A 144 11.73 21.60 2.80
CA SER A 144 11.93 21.88 4.23
C SER A 144 11.12 23.11 4.62
N ARG A 145 10.32 23.01 5.68
CA ARG A 145 9.67 24.21 6.23
C ARG A 145 10.78 25.13 6.76
N ALA A 146 10.86 26.32 6.17
CA ALA A 146 11.72 27.37 6.67
C ALA A 146 11.28 27.83 8.08
#